data_8646f1c3f609c8c612d9055b1a6d3278
#
_entry.id   8646f1c3f609c8c612d9055b1a6d3278
#
_cell.length_a   1.000
_cell.length_b   1.000
_cell.length_c   1.000
_cell.angle_alpha   90.00
_cell.angle_beta   90.00
_cell.angle_gamma   90.00
#
_symmetry.space_group_name_H-M   'P 1'
#
loop_
_entity.id
_entity.type
_entity.pdbx_description
1 polymer ?
#
loop_
_entity_poly.entity_id
_entity_poly.type
_entity_poly.pdbx_seq_one_letter_code
_entity_poly.pdbx_strand_id
1 'polypeptide(L)'
;EPGLFTVHPSLFEPSLAPAGKESCFCEQIAPYELRDGGPAAWEDLKASYAETVLDRWRPYLESGLEPEAVVGRYVSSPIDIERIMPSMRHGDWNHGEMSQDQLGVFRPFHEWPPYRTAFENVYLCGASTHPGGSIGGACGYNAAGAIAEDLGIRRWWEPGTD
;
A
#
# COMPACT_ATOMS: atom_id res chain seq x y z
N GLU A 1 -18.12 10.40 -3.55
CA GLU A 1 -17.44 10.38 -2.23
C GLU A 1 -16.42 9.26 -2.25
N PRO A 2 -15.18 9.49 -1.81
CA PRO A 2 -14.18 8.42 -1.75
C PRO A 2 -14.59 7.37 -0.71
N GLY A 3 -14.39 6.10 -1.05
CA GLY A 3 -14.65 4.98 -0.15
C GLY A 3 -13.66 4.98 1.02
N LEU A 4 -14.09 4.44 2.16
CA LEU A 4 -13.22 4.15 3.29
C LEU A 4 -12.83 2.68 3.24
N PHE A 5 -11.55 2.40 3.37
CA PHE A 5 -11.05 1.05 3.62
C PHE A 5 -10.61 0.98 5.08
N THR A 6 -11.26 0.11 5.86
CA THR A 6 -11.02 -0.01 7.29
C THR A 6 -10.61 -1.41 7.66
N VAL A 7 -9.64 -1.55 8.55
CA VAL A 7 -9.18 -2.84 9.07
C VAL A 7 -9.03 -2.77 10.59
N HIS A 8 -9.41 -3.84 11.26
CA HIS A 8 -9.30 -4.05 12.71
C HIS A 8 -8.37 -5.24 12.97
N PRO A 9 -7.05 -5.06 12.90
CA PRO A 9 -6.12 -6.19 13.01
C PRO A 9 -6.14 -6.87 14.37
N SER A 10 -6.47 -6.15 15.45
CA SER A 10 -6.58 -6.73 16.79
C SER A 10 -7.72 -7.74 16.96
N LEU A 11 -8.69 -7.78 16.05
CA LEU A 11 -9.71 -8.85 16.04
C LEU A 11 -9.12 -10.21 15.65
N PHE A 12 -8.03 -10.22 14.89
CA PHE A 12 -7.34 -11.43 14.45
C PHE A 12 -6.10 -11.74 15.29
N GLU A 13 -5.41 -10.69 15.74
CA GLU A 13 -4.21 -10.76 16.57
C GLU A 13 -4.37 -9.85 17.80
N PRO A 14 -4.90 -10.36 18.91
CA PRO A 14 -5.20 -9.57 20.11
C PRO A 14 -4.00 -8.87 20.76
N SER A 15 -2.77 -9.35 20.49
CA SER A 15 -1.54 -8.70 20.99
C SER A 15 -1.28 -7.31 20.42
N LEU A 16 -1.98 -6.94 19.33
CA LEU A 16 -1.87 -5.63 18.69
C LEU A 16 -2.65 -4.50 19.40
N ALA A 17 -3.31 -4.82 20.50
CA ALA A 17 -3.99 -3.81 21.32
C ALA A 17 -3.92 -4.19 22.82
N PRO A 18 -3.99 -3.22 23.75
CA PRO A 18 -4.16 -3.50 25.16
C PRO A 18 -5.47 -4.23 25.42
N ALA A 19 -5.53 -4.99 26.53
CA ALA A 19 -6.74 -5.72 26.93
C ALA A 19 -7.98 -4.80 26.98
N GLY A 20 -9.06 -5.21 26.32
CA GLY A 20 -10.30 -4.45 26.22
C GLY A 20 -10.25 -3.22 25.30
N LYS A 21 -9.21 -3.14 24.46
CA LYS A 21 -9.05 -2.13 23.42
C LYS A 21 -8.89 -2.79 22.07
N GLU A 22 -9.07 -1.99 21.00
CA GLU A 22 -8.84 -2.40 19.63
C GLU A 22 -7.85 -1.48 18.94
N SER A 23 -7.06 -2.04 18.05
CA SER A 23 -6.33 -1.29 17.04
C SER A 23 -7.10 -1.33 15.74
N CYS A 24 -7.19 -0.21 15.08
CA CYS A 24 -7.80 -0.12 13.76
C CYS A 24 -7.05 0.90 12.91
N PHE A 25 -7.13 0.74 11.60
CA PHE A 25 -6.72 1.78 10.68
C PHE A 25 -7.77 2.01 9.60
N CYS A 26 -7.76 3.21 9.08
CA CYS A 26 -8.63 3.63 7.99
C CYS A 26 -7.77 4.25 6.89
N GLU A 27 -7.92 3.75 5.69
CA GLU A 27 -7.27 4.30 4.51
C GLU A 27 -8.28 4.96 3.60
N GLN A 28 -7.86 6.04 2.99
CA GLN A 28 -8.63 6.75 1.98
C GLN A 28 -7.69 7.24 0.88
N ILE A 29 -8.10 7.04 -0.38
CA ILE A 29 -7.39 7.62 -1.50
C ILE A 29 -7.55 9.14 -1.44
N ALA A 30 -6.42 9.85 -1.44
CA ALA A 30 -6.36 11.29 -1.36
C ALA A 30 -5.38 11.84 -2.41
N PRO A 31 -5.63 13.02 -2.99
CA PRO A 31 -4.70 13.61 -3.94
C PRO A 31 -3.42 14.04 -3.24
N TYR A 32 -2.27 13.83 -3.89
CA TYR A 32 -1.00 14.39 -3.41
C TYR A 32 -0.99 15.91 -3.53
N GLU A 33 -1.40 16.42 -4.68
CA GLU A 33 -1.53 17.84 -4.99
C GLU A 33 -2.91 18.34 -4.55
N LEU A 34 -2.95 19.19 -3.54
CA LEU A 34 -4.18 19.90 -3.18
C LEU A 34 -4.37 21.12 -4.10
N ARG A 35 -5.63 21.40 -4.46
CA ARG A 35 -5.98 22.52 -5.33
C ARG A 35 -5.45 23.84 -4.81
N ASP A 36 -5.58 24.05 -3.49
CA ASP A 36 -5.16 25.26 -2.81
C ASP A 36 -3.96 24.93 -1.92
N GLY A 37 -2.80 25.43 -2.28
CA GLY A 37 -1.57 25.29 -1.51
C GLY A 37 -0.69 24.08 -1.85
N GLY A 38 -1.09 23.24 -2.82
CA GLY A 38 -0.29 22.09 -3.25
C GLY A 38 -0.04 21.06 -2.15
N PRO A 39 1.04 20.24 -2.27
CA PRO A 39 1.32 19.18 -1.29
C PRO A 39 1.57 19.70 0.13
N ALA A 40 2.18 20.89 0.26
CA ALA A 40 2.52 21.46 1.57
C ALA A 40 1.28 21.76 2.43
N ALA A 41 0.13 22.03 1.81
CA ALA A 41 -1.09 22.32 2.54
C ALA A 41 -1.62 21.13 3.36
N TRP A 42 -1.12 19.90 3.12
CA TRP A 42 -1.41 18.74 3.95
C TRP A 42 -0.95 18.91 5.40
N GLU A 43 0.09 19.70 5.66
CA GLU A 43 0.56 19.93 7.04
C GLU A 43 -0.53 20.53 7.92
N ASP A 44 -1.30 21.46 7.37
CA ASP A 44 -2.38 22.14 8.08
C ASP A 44 -3.71 21.39 7.99
N LEU A 45 -3.94 20.68 6.86
CA LEU A 45 -5.23 20.06 6.58
C LEU A 45 -5.40 18.69 7.24
N LYS A 46 -4.33 17.88 7.38
CA LYS A 46 -4.44 16.44 7.72
C LYS A 46 -5.20 16.17 9.02
N ALA A 47 -5.05 17.01 10.02
CA ALA A 47 -5.74 16.81 11.30
C ALA A 47 -7.25 17.00 11.19
N SER A 48 -7.72 18.08 10.56
CA SER A 48 -9.15 18.33 10.35
C SER A 48 -9.76 17.38 9.34
N TYR A 49 -8.99 16.96 8.34
CA TYR A 49 -9.43 15.95 7.39
C TYR A 49 -9.64 14.58 8.06
N ALA A 50 -8.78 14.21 8.99
CA ALA A 50 -8.94 12.99 9.78
C ALA A 50 -10.24 13.00 10.61
N GLU A 51 -10.65 14.14 11.18
CA GLU A 51 -11.95 14.24 11.85
C GLU A 51 -13.10 13.99 10.87
N THR A 52 -13.02 14.55 9.66
CA THR A 52 -14.02 14.28 8.60
C THR A 52 -14.10 12.79 8.25
N VAL A 53 -12.97 12.09 8.22
CA VAL A 53 -12.90 10.64 7.97
C VAL A 53 -13.57 9.87 9.12
N LEU A 54 -13.26 10.22 10.36
CA LEU A 54 -13.87 9.58 11.54
C LEU A 54 -15.39 9.83 11.60
N ASP A 55 -15.83 11.04 11.30
CA ASP A 55 -17.27 11.38 11.25
C ASP A 55 -18.04 10.55 10.22
N ARG A 56 -17.39 10.21 9.10
CA ARG A 56 -17.95 9.32 8.08
C ARG A 56 -17.94 7.86 8.51
N TRP A 57 -16.99 7.46 9.33
CA TRP A 57 -16.86 6.08 9.78
C TRP A 57 -17.80 5.75 10.94
N ARG A 58 -18.00 6.69 11.88
CA ARG A 58 -18.87 6.51 13.08
C ARG A 58 -20.22 5.85 12.81
N PRO A 59 -20.99 6.22 11.76
CA PRO A 59 -22.29 5.61 11.50
C PRO A 59 -22.27 4.10 11.21
N TYR A 60 -21.11 3.54 10.92
CA TYR A 60 -20.93 2.12 10.62
C TYR A 60 -20.48 1.30 11.83
N LEU A 61 -20.27 1.94 12.97
CA LEU A 61 -19.85 1.32 14.21
C LEU A 61 -20.91 1.52 15.28
N GLU A 62 -21.07 0.54 16.15
CA GLU A 62 -21.96 0.67 17.31
C GLU A 62 -21.39 1.65 18.34
N SER A 63 -20.07 1.66 18.51
CA SER A 63 -19.33 2.56 19.43
C SER A 63 -17.82 2.50 19.15
N GLY A 64 -17.02 3.29 19.86
CA GLY A 64 -15.56 3.17 19.90
C GLY A 64 -14.78 4.30 19.24
N LEU A 65 -15.47 5.18 18.49
CA LEU A 65 -14.85 6.39 17.90
C LEU A 65 -15.28 7.69 18.60
N GLU A 66 -15.91 7.60 19.76
CA GLU A 66 -16.15 8.76 20.61
C GLU A 66 -14.79 9.28 21.13
N PRO A 67 -14.65 10.60 21.33
CA PRO A 67 -13.38 11.18 21.77
C PRO A 67 -12.80 10.51 23.02
N GLU A 68 -13.65 10.07 23.95
CA GLU A 68 -13.27 9.41 25.20
C GLU A 68 -12.82 7.96 25.00
N ALA A 69 -13.23 7.32 23.92
CA ALA A 69 -12.86 5.94 23.59
C ALA A 69 -11.52 5.85 22.86
N VAL A 70 -11.12 6.91 22.14
CA VAL A 70 -9.90 6.96 21.36
C VAL A 70 -8.69 7.24 22.27
N VAL A 71 -7.90 6.23 22.55
CA VAL A 71 -6.71 6.33 23.43
C VAL A 71 -5.54 7.00 22.74
N GLY A 72 -5.46 6.89 21.41
CA GLY A 72 -4.40 7.49 20.62
C GLY A 72 -4.69 7.40 19.13
N ARG A 73 -4.09 8.31 18.37
CA ARG A 73 -4.30 8.39 16.93
C ARG A 73 -3.02 8.87 16.24
N TYR A 74 -2.74 8.28 15.11
CA TYR A 74 -1.73 8.72 14.17
C TYR A 74 -2.37 9.01 12.83
N VAL A 75 -2.00 10.11 12.18
CA VAL A 75 -2.51 10.52 10.87
C VAL A 75 -1.36 10.71 9.91
N SER A 76 -1.36 9.97 8.81
CA SER A 76 -0.43 10.14 7.69
C SER A 76 -1.14 10.77 6.50
N SER A 77 -0.56 11.81 5.96
CA SER A 77 -0.90 12.37 4.66
C SER A 77 -0.02 11.76 3.56
N PRO A 78 -0.33 11.97 2.26
CA PRO A 78 0.53 11.51 1.18
C PRO A 78 1.98 12.00 1.28
N ILE A 79 2.20 13.25 1.74
CA ILE A 79 3.56 13.77 1.94
C ILE A 79 4.29 13.14 3.12
N ASP A 80 3.58 12.72 4.17
CA ASP A 80 4.19 12.00 5.29
C ASP A 80 4.65 10.60 4.85
N ILE A 81 3.85 9.92 4.01
CA ILE A 81 4.21 8.62 3.45
C ILE A 81 5.50 8.75 2.63
N GLU A 82 5.58 9.72 1.71
CA GLU A 82 6.77 9.96 0.90
C GLU A 82 8.01 10.32 1.76
N ARG A 83 7.84 11.06 2.85
CA ARG A 83 8.94 11.36 3.78
C ARG A 83 9.48 10.13 4.50
N ILE A 84 8.58 9.26 4.94
CA ILE A 84 8.96 8.02 5.64
C ILE A 84 9.57 7.01 4.65
N MET A 85 9.00 6.91 3.46
CA MET A 85 9.37 5.97 2.41
C MET A 85 9.61 6.72 1.09
N PRO A 86 10.81 7.28 0.84
CA PRO A 86 11.08 8.09 -0.35
C PRO A 86 10.87 7.37 -1.69
N SER A 87 10.84 6.04 -1.71
CA SER A 87 10.47 5.23 -2.88
C SER A 87 8.97 5.28 -3.19
N MET A 88 8.13 5.62 -2.21
CA MET A 88 6.69 5.83 -2.40
C MET A 88 6.43 7.27 -2.84
N ARG A 89 6.84 7.59 -4.07
CA ARG A 89 6.67 8.92 -4.65
C ARG A 89 5.19 9.32 -4.64
N HIS A 90 4.93 10.57 -4.23
CA HIS A 90 3.59 11.12 -4.05
C HIS A 90 2.71 10.34 -3.05
N GLY A 91 3.34 9.60 -2.14
CA GLY A 91 2.64 8.74 -1.18
C GLY A 91 2.00 7.51 -1.80
N ASP A 92 2.40 7.15 -3.02
CA ASP A 92 1.83 6.00 -3.74
C ASP A 92 2.56 4.70 -3.39
N TRP A 93 1.86 3.82 -2.70
CA TRP A 93 2.32 2.47 -2.33
C TRP A 93 2.26 1.46 -3.49
N ASN A 94 1.57 1.80 -4.59
CA ASN A 94 1.55 0.97 -5.79
C ASN A 94 2.76 1.22 -6.71
N HIS A 95 3.56 2.24 -6.44
CA HIS A 95 4.76 2.61 -7.20
C HIS A 95 4.47 2.84 -8.68
N GLY A 96 3.46 3.60 -8.99
CA GLY A 96 3.10 4.00 -10.34
C GLY A 96 1.61 4.05 -10.57
N GLU A 97 1.20 4.73 -11.61
CA GLU A 97 -0.19 4.93 -11.94
C GLU A 97 -0.90 3.60 -12.25
N MET A 98 -2.14 3.47 -11.79
CA MET A 98 -2.99 2.32 -12.09
C MET A 98 -3.78 2.57 -13.38
N SER A 99 -3.05 2.81 -14.47
CA SER A 99 -3.57 3.02 -15.82
C SER A 99 -3.35 1.78 -16.69
N GLN A 100 -4.02 1.70 -17.83
CA GLN A 100 -3.95 0.53 -18.71
C GLN A 100 -2.55 0.25 -19.24
N ASP A 101 -1.77 1.29 -19.49
CA ASP A 101 -0.39 1.24 -19.96
C ASP A 101 0.64 0.98 -18.84
N GLN A 102 0.17 0.90 -17.60
CA GLN A 102 0.95 0.57 -16.40
C GLN A 102 0.47 -0.68 -15.70
N LEU A 103 -0.34 -1.51 -16.35
CA LEU A 103 -0.83 -2.78 -15.82
C LEU A 103 -0.27 -3.99 -16.57
N GLY A 104 -0.24 -5.12 -15.91
CA GLY A 104 0.17 -6.39 -16.50
C GLY A 104 1.64 -6.37 -16.95
N VAL A 105 1.85 -6.81 -18.17
CA VAL A 105 3.17 -6.92 -18.79
C VAL A 105 3.84 -5.58 -19.12
N PHE A 106 3.07 -4.49 -19.05
CA PHE A 106 3.58 -3.14 -19.31
C PHE A 106 4.30 -2.54 -18.09
N ARG A 107 4.23 -3.20 -16.94
CA ARG A 107 4.77 -2.71 -15.70
C ARG A 107 6.14 -3.33 -15.37
N PRO A 108 7.19 -2.59 -15.07
CA PRO A 108 7.28 -1.11 -15.05
C PRO A 108 7.54 -0.49 -16.43
N PHE A 109 8.08 -1.25 -17.39
CA PHE A 109 8.46 -0.81 -18.73
C PHE A 109 8.03 -1.82 -19.75
N HIS A 110 7.37 -1.35 -20.79
CA HIS A 110 6.88 -2.16 -21.89
C HIS A 110 8.00 -2.87 -22.68
N GLU A 111 9.15 -2.25 -22.76
CA GLU A 111 10.27 -2.73 -23.56
C GLU A 111 11.10 -3.82 -22.87
N TRP A 112 10.91 -4.01 -21.58
CA TRP A 112 11.69 -4.99 -20.81
C TRP A 112 10.89 -6.29 -20.60
N PRO A 113 11.56 -7.44 -20.72
CA PRO A 113 10.94 -8.70 -20.31
C PRO A 113 10.50 -8.65 -18.84
N PRO A 114 9.37 -9.29 -18.47
CA PRO A 114 8.88 -9.25 -17.10
C PRO A 114 9.96 -9.59 -16.07
N TYR A 115 10.10 -8.76 -15.05
CA TYR A 115 11.03 -8.85 -13.91
C TYR A 115 12.51 -8.68 -14.25
N ARG A 116 12.91 -8.71 -15.51
CA ARG A 116 14.30 -8.55 -15.96
C ARG A 116 14.62 -7.09 -16.22
N THR A 117 15.89 -6.74 -16.25
CA THR A 117 16.36 -5.40 -16.60
C THR A 117 17.33 -5.45 -17.78
N ALA A 118 17.76 -4.28 -18.26
CA ALA A 118 18.83 -4.19 -19.28
C ALA A 118 20.21 -4.62 -18.74
N PHE A 119 20.33 -4.81 -17.43
CA PHE A 119 21.58 -5.23 -16.78
C PHE A 119 21.54 -6.73 -16.51
N GLU A 120 22.61 -7.43 -16.82
CA GLU A 120 22.74 -8.85 -16.56
C GLU A 120 22.68 -9.13 -15.05
N ASN A 121 21.92 -10.18 -14.66
CA ASN A 121 21.72 -10.60 -13.27
C ASN A 121 21.06 -9.55 -12.35
N VAL A 122 20.42 -8.52 -12.91
CA VAL A 122 19.65 -7.54 -12.16
C VAL A 122 18.17 -7.69 -12.48
N TYR A 123 17.38 -7.96 -11.44
CA TYR A 123 15.94 -8.21 -11.54
C TYR A 123 15.15 -7.19 -10.74
N LEU A 124 13.94 -6.89 -11.19
CA LEU A 124 12.99 -6.05 -10.49
C LEU A 124 11.96 -6.90 -9.76
N CYS A 125 11.58 -6.44 -8.59
CA CYS A 125 10.58 -7.07 -7.73
C CYS A 125 9.85 -5.99 -6.94
N GLY A 126 8.68 -6.32 -6.42
CA GLY A 126 7.90 -5.40 -5.58
C GLY A 126 6.81 -4.66 -6.35
N ALA A 127 6.25 -3.62 -5.75
CA ALA A 127 5.06 -2.93 -6.23
C ALA A 127 5.16 -2.35 -7.64
N SER A 128 6.38 -2.01 -8.09
CA SER A 128 6.62 -1.51 -9.45
C SER A 128 6.55 -2.58 -10.55
N THR A 129 6.42 -3.87 -10.21
CA THR A 129 6.29 -4.96 -11.18
C THR A 129 4.87 -5.54 -11.16
N HIS A 130 4.52 -6.35 -12.16
CA HIS A 130 3.24 -7.06 -12.17
C HIS A 130 3.15 -8.05 -10.98
N PRO A 131 2.00 -8.17 -10.30
CA PRO A 131 0.71 -7.52 -10.52
C PRO A 131 0.55 -6.14 -9.89
N GLY A 132 1.57 -5.57 -9.28
CA GLY A 132 1.52 -4.27 -8.63
C GLY A 132 1.57 -4.37 -7.10
N GLY A 133 1.38 -3.21 -6.44
CA GLY A 133 1.37 -3.13 -4.98
C GLY A 133 0.19 -3.89 -4.38
N SER A 134 0.49 -4.67 -3.38
CA SER A 134 -0.44 -5.30 -2.43
C SER A 134 0.36 -6.14 -1.44
N ILE A 135 -0.27 -6.61 -0.38
CA ILE A 135 0.34 -7.53 0.59
C ILE A 135 0.14 -8.99 0.14
N GLY A 136 0.53 -9.30 -1.09
CA GLY A 136 0.27 -10.62 -1.68
C GLY A 136 1.52 -11.45 -2.00
N GLY A 137 2.71 -10.87 -1.97
CA GLY A 137 3.96 -11.55 -2.35
C GLY A 137 4.07 -11.95 -3.84
N ALA A 138 3.05 -11.70 -4.66
CA ALA A 138 2.99 -12.17 -6.04
C ALA A 138 4.14 -11.63 -6.92
N CYS A 139 4.52 -10.37 -6.72
CA CYS A 139 5.66 -9.77 -7.43
C CYS A 139 6.97 -10.53 -7.14
N GLY A 140 7.19 -10.87 -5.86
CA GLY A 140 8.36 -11.66 -5.43
C GLY A 140 8.33 -13.09 -5.97
N TYR A 141 7.18 -13.75 -5.92
CA TYR A 141 6.98 -15.09 -6.48
C TYR A 141 7.31 -15.13 -7.97
N ASN A 142 6.76 -14.20 -8.72
CA ASN A 142 6.99 -14.11 -10.17
C ASN A 142 8.46 -13.79 -10.50
N ALA A 143 9.07 -12.85 -9.76
CA ALA A 143 10.48 -12.52 -9.93
C ALA A 143 11.39 -13.72 -9.62
N ALA A 144 11.11 -14.48 -8.56
CA ALA A 144 11.81 -15.72 -8.24
C ALA A 144 11.71 -16.75 -9.38
N GLY A 145 10.52 -16.84 -10.00
CA GLY A 145 10.30 -17.68 -11.17
C GLY A 145 11.17 -17.29 -12.38
N ALA A 146 11.26 -15.99 -12.67
CA ALA A 146 12.10 -15.47 -13.75
C ALA A 146 13.59 -15.72 -13.48
N ILE A 147 14.04 -15.53 -12.26
CA ILE A 147 15.43 -15.81 -11.83
C ILE A 147 15.74 -17.30 -11.97
N ALA A 148 14.86 -18.17 -11.50
CA ALA A 148 15.05 -19.61 -11.59
C ALA A 148 15.14 -20.10 -13.05
N GLU A 149 14.32 -19.54 -13.93
CA GLU A 149 14.37 -19.82 -15.37
C GLU A 149 15.74 -19.45 -15.99
N ASP A 150 16.22 -18.23 -15.73
CA ASP A 150 17.46 -17.72 -16.28
C ASP A 150 18.70 -18.47 -15.75
N LEU A 151 18.64 -18.92 -14.49
CA LEU A 151 19.73 -19.67 -13.87
C LEU A 151 19.61 -21.20 -14.06
N GLY A 152 18.57 -21.70 -14.72
CA GLY A 152 18.32 -23.12 -14.87
C GLY A 152 18.06 -23.84 -13.54
N ILE A 153 17.50 -23.14 -12.55
CA ILE A 153 17.20 -23.68 -11.23
C ILE A 153 15.79 -24.26 -11.23
N ARG A 154 15.66 -25.51 -10.73
CA ARG A 154 14.34 -26.11 -10.53
C ARG A 154 13.53 -25.29 -9.50
N ARG A 155 12.26 -25.02 -9.83
CA ARG A 155 11.31 -24.34 -8.95
C ARG A 155 10.76 -25.31 -7.91
N TRP A 156 11.55 -25.63 -6.91
CA TRP A 156 11.21 -26.61 -5.85
C TRP A 156 9.98 -26.20 -5.00
N TRP A 157 9.54 -24.95 -5.09
CA TRP A 157 8.36 -24.43 -4.41
C TRP A 157 7.04 -24.62 -5.20
N GLU A 158 7.09 -25.12 -6.44
CA GLU A 158 5.91 -25.43 -7.24
C GLU A 158 5.53 -26.90 -7.03
N PRO A 159 4.28 -27.21 -6.57
CA PRO A 159 3.83 -28.59 -6.45
C PRO A 159 3.80 -29.30 -7.81
N GLY A 160 4.34 -30.52 -7.88
CA GLY A 160 4.16 -31.40 -9.06
C GLY A 160 5.18 -31.23 -10.19
N THR A 161 6.35 -30.68 -9.93
CA THR A 161 7.48 -30.63 -10.87
C THR A 161 8.49 -31.78 -10.67
N ASP A 162 8.02 -32.95 -10.18
CA ASP A 162 8.83 -34.18 -10.08
C ASP A 162 8.95 -34.89 -11.43
#